data_29e37922707498972572bc16cadc44d9
#
_entry.id   29e37922707498972572bc16cadc44d9
#
_cell.length_a   1.000
_cell.length_b   1.000
_cell.length_c   1.000
_cell.angle_alpha   90.00
_cell.angle_beta   90.00
_cell.angle_gamma   90.00
#
_symmetry.space_group_name_H-M   'P 1'
#
loop_
_entity.id
_entity.type
_entity.pdbx_description
1 polymer ?
#
loop_
_entity_poly.entity_id
_entity_poly.type
_entity_poly.pdbx_seq_one_letter_code
_entity_poly.pdbx_strand_id
1 'polypeptide(L)'
;MPPSDMKSAFNDWLGKGSFPWEKDGYPFWSHHYHAATWWKYRNLSNILHVHFTDLLNDLDGQMRRIAGFLEIPINNTLWPELVRSVTFSEMRQNAEKRAPGADVGLWKSTENFFDRGNNGQWVGALDPEQVNDYESVIRASLEPALVSWLCHE
;
A
#
# COMPACT_ATOMS: atom_id res chain seq x y z
N MET A 1 20.70 6.49 -1.53
CA MET A 1 20.39 7.45 -0.45
C MET A 1 19.04 8.05 -0.75
N PRO A 2 18.18 8.31 0.25
CA PRO A 2 16.96 9.09 0.00
C PRO A 2 17.37 10.45 -0.57
N PRO A 3 16.59 10.99 -1.52
CA PRO A 3 16.90 12.30 -2.10
C PRO A 3 16.90 13.38 -1.01
N SER A 4 17.80 14.33 -1.14
CA SER A 4 17.92 15.47 -0.22
C SER A 4 16.78 16.48 -0.38
N ASP A 5 16.08 16.43 -1.50
CA ASP A 5 14.92 17.27 -1.83
C ASP A 5 13.71 16.39 -2.16
N MET A 6 12.71 16.41 -1.28
CA MET A 6 11.49 15.62 -1.40
C MET A 6 10.65 16.03 -2.62
N LYS A 7 10.60 17.33 -2.93
CA LYS A 7 9.83 17.85 -4.07
C LYS A 7 10.39 17.32 -5.39
N SER A 8 11.70 17.41 -5.55
CA SER A 8 12.40 16.88 -6.73
C SER A 8 12.23 15.36 -6.86
N ALA A 9 12.32 14.65 -5.73
CA ALA A 9 12.11 13.21 -5.69
C ALA A 9 10.68 12.80 -6.11
N PHE A 10 9.68 13.52 -5.64
CA PHE A 10 8.30 13.27 -6.00
C PHE A 10 8.06 13.53 -7.50
N ASN A 11 8.58 14.63 -8.03
CA ASN A 11 8.47 14.96 -9.44
C ASN A 11 9.16 13.92 -10.34
N ASP A 12 10.32 13.45 -9.92
CA ASP A 12 11.01 12.36 -10.62
C ASP A 12 10.22 11.05 -10.55
N TRP A 13 9.66 10.72 -9.38
CA TRP A 13 8.83 9.54 -9.20
C TRP A 13 7.55 9.60 -10.06
N LEU A 14 6.91 10.78 -10.15
CA LEU A 14 5.67 10.93 -10.91
C LEU A 14 5.88 10.96 -12.42
N GLY A 15 7.01 11.51 -12.89
CA GLY A 15 7.23 11.82 -14.31
C GLY A 15 8.28 10.96 -15.02
N LYS A 16 8.93 10.00 -14.30
CA LYS A 16 9.98 9.16 -14.88
C LYS A 16 9.77 7.70 -14.53
N GLY A 17 9.91 6.81 -15.50
CA GLY A 17 9.98 5.37 -15.29
C GLY A 17 11.41 4.87 -15.16
N SER A 18 11.59 3.73 -14.52
CA SER A 18 12.88 3.01 -14.45
C SER A 18 13.09 2.09 -15.65
N PHE A 19 12.03 1.75 -16.37
CA PHE A 19 12.06 0.88 -17.54
C PHE A 19 11.36 1.54 -18.73
N PRO A 20 11.67 1.13 -19.98
CA PRO A 20 11.12 1.77 -21.20
C PRO A 20 9.58 1.74 -21.32
N TRP A 21 8.93 0.81 -20.61
CA TRP A 21 7.46 0.65 -20.62
C TRP A 21 6.75 1.38 -19.48
N GLU A 22 7.51 1.97 -18.55
CA GLU A 22 7.00 2.71 -17.40
C GLU A 22 7.14 4.21 -17.62
N LYS A 23 6.21 4.99 -17.09
CA LYS A 23 6.20 6.45 -17.18
C LYS A 23 6.36 7.14 -15.83
N ASP A 24 6.28 6.38 -14.75
CA ASP A 24 6.37 6.82 -13.36
C ASP A 24 7.13 5.79 -12.52
N GLY A 25 7.37 6.09 -11.26
CA GLY A 25 7.91 5.16 -10.27
C GLY A 25 9.42 5.24 -10.06
N TYR A 26 10.16 6.09 -10.79
CA TYR A 26 11.61 6.22 -10.62
C TYR A 26 11.99 6.58 -9.17
N PRO A 27 13.03 5.98 -8.59
CA PRO A 27 13.96 4.99 -9.15
C PRO A 27 13.54 3.52 -8.96
N PHE A 28 12.29 3.28 -8.68
CA PHE A 28 11.72 1.94 -8.45
C PHE A 28 10.81 1.53 -9.60
N TRP A 29 9.87 0.62 -9.34
CA TRP A 29 8.85 0.22 -10.30
C TRP A 29 7.64 1.16 -10.29
N SER A 30 7.00 1.30 -11.44
CA SER A 30 5.77 2.07 -11.58
C SER A 30 4.64 1.46 -10.76
N HIS A 31 4.15 2.20 -9.78
CA HIS A 31 2.95 1.86 -9.01
C HIS A 31 1.70 1.82 -9.92
N HIS A 32 1.55 2.81 -10.79
CA HIS A 32 0.39 2.91 -11.67
C HIS A 32 0.36 1.80 -12.72
N TYR A 33 1.51 1.47 -13.33
CA TYR A 33 1.62 0.35 -14.27
C TYR A 33 1.29 -0.97 -13.58
N HIS A 34 1.83 -1.20 -12.39
CA HIS A 34 1.54 -2.38 -11.60
C HIS A 34 0.04 -2.49 -11.28
N ALA A 35 -0.56 -1.44 -10.73
CA ALA A 35 -1.99 -1.42 -10.43
C ALA A 35 -2.84 -1.69 -11.67
N ALA A 36 -2.55 -1.02 -12.81
CA ALA A 36 -3.28 -1.20 -14.06
C ALA A 36 -3.17 -2.61 -14.63
N THR A 37 -1.99 -3.25 -14.53
CA THR A 37 -1.81 -4.63 -15.02
C THR A 37 -2.63 -5.63 -14.22
N TRP A 38 -2.67 -5.52 -12.90
CA TRP A 38 -3.47 -6.39 -12.05
C TRP A 38 -4.97 -6.10 -12.12
N TRP A 39 -5.35 -4.84 -12.27
CA TRP A 39 -6.76 -4.42 -12.40
C TRP A 39 -7.50 -5.11 -13.55
N LYS A 40 -6.80 -5.42 -14.64
CA LYS A 40 -7.37 -6.16 -15.78
C LYS A 40 -7.92 -7.53 -15.39
N TYR A 41 -7.38 -8.12 -14.36
CA TYR A 41 -7.72 -9.47 -13.89
C TYR A 41 -8.63 -9.48 -12.65
N ARG A 42 -9.16 -8.32 -12.23
CA ARG A 42 -9.97 -8.15 -11.01
C ARG A 42 -11.21 -9.04 -10.92
N ASN A 43 -11.69 -9.53 -12.07
CA ASN A 43 -12.87 -10.40 -12.14
C ASN A 43 -12.54 -11.89 -12.15
N LEU A 44 -11.27 -12.29 -12.09
CA LEU A 44 -10.88 -13.68 -11.98
C LEU A 44 -11.10 -14.20 -10.57
N SER A 45 -11.60 -15.42 -10.45
CA SER A 45 -11.93 -16.02 -9.13
C SER A 45 -10.71 -16.28 -8.24
N ASN A 46 -9.51 -16.29 -8.80
CA ASN A 46 -8.26 -16.50 -8.10
C ASN A 46 -7.50 -15.18 -7.80
N ILE A 47 -8.14 -14.02 -7.98
CA ILE A 47 -7.57 -12.71 -7.68
C ILE A 47 -8.52 -11.96 -6.73
N LEU A 48 -7.97 -11.50 -5.62
CA LEU A 48 -8.66 -10.67 -4.65
C LEU A 48 -7.91 -9.35 -4.48
N HIS A 49 -8.55 -8.24 -4.83
CA HIS A 49 -8.03 -6.91 -4.50
C HIS A 49 -8.50 -6.50 -3.12
N VAL A 50 -7.55 -6.04 -2.30
CA VAL A 50 -7.79 -5.54 -0.94
C VAL A 50 -7.26 -4.13 -0.86
N HIS A 51 -8.10 -3.19 -0.47
CA HIS A 51 -7.70 -1.80 -0.29
C HIS A 51 -7.20 -1.56 1.14
N PHE A 52 -6.15 -0.77 1.28
CA PHE A 52 -5.56 -0.49 2.59
C PHE A 52 -6.52 0.29 3.51
N THR A 53 -7.28 1.22 2.94
CA THR A 53 -8.32 1.96 3.68
C THR A 53 -9.38 1.01 4.27
N ASP A 54 -9.80 -0.01 3.51
CA ASP A 54 -10.77 -0.99 4.00
C ASP A 54 -10.21 -1.81 5.18
N LEU A 55 -8.92 -2.17 5.12
CA LEU A 55 -8.24 -2.84 6.24
C LEU A 55 -8.15 -1.95 7.49
N LEU A 56 -7.95 -0.65 7.32
CA LEU A 56 -7.93 0.29 8.44
C LEU A 56 -9.32 0.48 9.06
N ASN A 57 -10.36 0.51 8.23
CA ASN A 57 -11.73 0.78 8.68
C ASN A 57 -12.42 -0.46 9.25
N ASP A 58 -12.15 -1.65 8.69
CA ASP A 58 -12.77 -2.92 9.07
C ASP A 58 -11.80 -4.10 8.93
N LEU A 59 -10.83 -4.18 9.83
CA LEU A 59 -9.83 -5.24 9.83
C LEU A 59 -10.47 -6.64 9.95
N ASP A 60 -11.46 -6.82 10.85
CA ASP A 60 -12.14 -8.11 11.06
C ASP A 60 -12.87 -8.57 9.79
N GLY A 61 -13.67 -7.69 9.19
CA GLY A 61 -14.41 -8.00 7.96
C GLY A 61 -13.51 -8.31 6.79
N GLN A 62 -12.43 -7.54 6.60
CA GLN A 62 -11.47 -7.80 5.52
C GLN A 62 -10.69 -9.10 5.74
N MET A 63 -10.32 -9.43 6.97
CA MET A 63 -9.70 -10.72 7.28
C MET A 63 -10.65 -11.90 7.00
N ARG A 64 -11.94 -11.78 7.34
CA ARG A 64 -12.95 -12.80 6.99
C ARG A 64 -13.11 -12.95 5.48
N ARG A 65 -13.12 -11.83 4.74
CA ARG A 65 -13.19 -11.82 3.28
C ARG A 65 -11.99 -12.55 2.67
N ILE A 66 -10.78 -12.28 3.18
CA ILE A 66 -9.55 -12.95 2.75
C ILE A 66 -9.59 -14.45 3.09
N ALA A 67 -9.99 -14.81 4.30
CA ALA A 67 -10.11 -16.20 4.72
C ALA A 67 -11.12 -16.97 3.86
N GLY A 68 -12.27 -16.36 3.54
CA GLY A 68 -13.26 -16.95 2.63
C GLY A 68 -12.72 -17.14 1.21
N PHE A 69 -11.99 -16.15 0.69
CA PHE A 69 -11.35 -16.26 -0.62
C PHE A 69 -10.29 -17.38 -0.68
N LEU A 70 -9.55 -17.59 0.39
CA LEU A 70 -8.53 -18.63 0.52
C LEU A 70 -9.11 -19.99 0.98
N GLU A 71 -10.44 -20.09 1.18
CA GLU A 71 -11.11 -21.27 1.70
C GLU A 71 -10.55 -21.74 3.07
N ILE A 72 -10.04 -20.81 3.89
CA ILE A 72 -9.52 -21.10 5.22
C ILE A 72 -10.68 -21.14 6.22
N PRO A 73 -10.90 -22.27 6.92
CA PRO A 73 -11.95 -22.37 7.91
C PRO A 73 -11.65 -21.46 9.12
N ILE A 74 -12.66 -20.67 9.50
CA ILE A 74 -12.54 -19.74 10.63
C ILE A 74 -12.87 -20.48 11.94
N ASN A 75 -11.92 -20.50 12.88
CA ASN A 75 -12.17 -20.89 14.24
C ASN A 75 -12.65 -19.67 15.05
N ASN A 76 -13.94 -19.60 15.32
CA ASN A 76 -14.54 -18.45 16.01
C ASN A 76 -13.99 -18.21 17.43
N THR A 77 -13.46 -19.22 18.09
CA THR A 77 -12.85 -19.08 19.43
C THR A 77 -11.49 -18.36 19.35
N LEU A 78 -10.69 -18.67 18.32
CA LEU A 78 -9.34 -18.07 18.13
C LEU A 78 -9.38 -16.78 17.32
N TRP A 79 -10.46 -16.53 16.58
CA TRP A 79 -10.56 -15.43 15.64
C TRP A 79 -10.30 -14.06 16.26
N PRO A 80 -10.87 -13.67 17.41
CA PRO A 80 -10.62 -12.37 18.01
C PRO A 80 -9.15 -12.13 18.36
N GLU A 81 -8.45 -13.19 18.78
CA GLU A 81 -7.00 -13.11 19.06
C GLU A 81 -6.18 -12.94 17.77
N LEU A 82 -6.56 -13.64 16.70
CA LEU A 82 -5.93 -13.50 15.39
C LEU A 82 -6.08 -12.06 14.86
N VAL A 83 -7.29 -11.50 14.90
CA VAL A 83 -7.54 -10.11 14.49
C VAL A 83 -6.70 -9.15 15.33
N ARG A 84 -6.70 -9.29 16.65
CA ARG A 84 -5.89 -8.46 17.55
C ARG A 84 -4.40 -8.54 17.20
N SER A 85 -3.90 -9.75 16.93
CA SER A 85 -2.46 -9.99 16.69
C SER A 85 -1.90 -9.30 15.43
N VAL A 86 -2.76 -8.91 14.49
CA VAL A 86 -2.39 -8.22 13.24
C VAL A 86 -2.80 -6.75 13.22
N THR A 87 -3.27 -6.22 14.35
CA THR A 87 -3.43 -4.77 14.47
C THR A 87 -2.07 -4.07 14.39
N PHE A 88 -2.07 -2.83 13.88
CA PHE A 88 -0.83 -2.05 13.76
C PHE A 88 -0.10 -1.92 15.10
N SER A 89 -0.83 -1.67 16.19
CA SER A 89 -0.26 -1.54 17.54
C SER A 89 0.43 -2.82 18.00
N GLU A 90 -0.20 -3.98 17.82
CA GLU A 90 0.39 -5.28 18.20
C GLU A 90 1.60 -5.64 17.33
N MET A 91 1.52 -5.37 16.02
CA MET A 91 2.65 -5.60 15.13
C MET A 91 3.85 -4.71 15.48
N ARG A 92 3.60 -3.43 15.80
CA ARG A 92 4.64 -2.49 16.22
C ARG A 92 5.28 -2.88 17.55
N GLN A 93 4.47 -3.28 18.55
CA GLN A 93 4.98 -3.76 19.84
C GLN A 93 5.86 -5.01 19.70
N ASN A 94 5.60 -5.83 18.68
CA ASN A 94 6.35 -7.04 18.38
C ASN A 94 7.28 -6.89 17.16
N ALA A 95 7.75 -5.66 16.88
CA ALA A 95 8.51 -5.33 15.67
C ALA A 95 9.76 -6.21 15.48
N GLU A 96 10.47 -6.53 16.55
CA GLU A 96 11.64 -7.43 16.50
C GLU A 96 11.35 -8.81 15.92
N LYS A 97 10.13 -9.32 16.09
CA LYS A 97 9.70 -10.62 15.57
C LYS A 97 8.95 -10.52 14.24
N ARG A 98 8.41 -9.35 13.91
CA ARG A 98 7.48 -9.18 12.80
C ARG A 98 8.04 -8.37 11.63
N ALA A 99 9.03 -7.51 11.87
CA ALA A 99 9.65 -6.75 10.79
C ALA A 99 10.45 -7.69 9.89
N PRO A 100 10.21 -7.68 8.56
CA PRO A 100 10.98 -8.48 7.62
C PRO A 100 12.48 -8.15 7.71
N GLY A 101 13.33 -9.16 7.81
CA GLY A 101 14.78 -8.96 7.90
C GLY A 101 15.27 -8.44 9.26
N ALA A 102 14.46 -8.50 10.31
CA ALA A 102 14.88 -8.16 11.66
C ALA A 102 16.02 -9.06 12.14
N ASP A 103 15.97 -10.33 11.80
CA ASP A 103 16.95 -11.37 12.11
C ASP A 103 18.32 -11.17 11.46
N VAL A 104 18.37 -10.46 10.31
CA VAL A 104 19.61 -10.16 9.57
C VAL A 104 20.07 -8.70 9.73
N GLY A 105 19.47 -7.95 10.64
CA GLY A 105 19.87 -6.57 10.95
C GLY A 105 19.64 -5.57 9.81
N LEU A 106 18.62 -5.78 8.97
CA LEU A 106 18.31 -4.90 7.84
C LEU A 106 17.93 -3.48 8.29
N TRP A 107 17.40 -3.33 9.48
CA TRP A 107 16.89 -2.07 10.02
C TRP A 107 17.80 -1.50 11.11
N LYS A 108 17.98 -0.18 11.13
CA LYS A 108 18.64 0.52 12.26
C LYS A 108 17.85 0.36 13.57
N SER A 109 16.52 0.29 13.45
CA SER A 109 15.58 -0.10 14.48
C SER A 109 14.40 -0.79 13.77
N THR A 110 13.97 -1.94 14.26
CA THR A 110 12.83 -2.69 13.71
C THR A 110 11.52 -1.92 13.86
N GLU A 111 11.41 -1.04 14.87
CA GLU A 111 10.27 -0.15 15.05
C GLU A 111 10.10 0.85 13.91
N ASN A 112 11.20 1.24 13.24
CA ASN A 112 11.15 2.15 12.08
C ASN A 112 10.44 1.53 10.86
N PHE A 113 10.30 0.20 10.81
CA PHE A 113 9.50 -0.46 9.79
C PHE A 113 7.99 -0.18 9.99
N PHE A 114 7.56 -0.05 11.25
CA PHE A 114 6.18 0.29 11.61
C PHE A 114 6.08 1.78 11.96
N ASP A 115 6.06 2.67 10.95
CA ASP A 115 6.05 4.12 11.20
C ASP A 115 4.72 4.59 11.77
N ARG A 116 3.71 4.82 10.95
CA ARG A 116 2.43 5.43 11.39
C ARG A 116 1.22 4.54 11.20
N GLY A 117 1.20 3.72 10.14
CA GLY A 117 0.12 2.78 9.85
C GLY A 117 -1.22 3.45 9.54
N ASN A 118 -1.19 4.65 8.96
CA ASN A 118 -2.38 5.42 8.58
C ASN A 118 -2.25 6.03 7.19
N ASN A 119 -3.38 6.44 6.63
CA ASN A 119 -3.44 7.21 5.38
C ASN A 119 -3.15 8.70 5.61
N GLY A 120 -3.07 9.47 4.51
CA GLY A 120 -2.94 10.92 4.55
C GLY A 120 -1.56 11.45 4.93
N GLN A 121 -0.53 10.63 4.94
CA GLN A 121 0.85 11.05 5.29
C GLN A 121 1.44 12.05 4.29
N TRP A 122 0.91 12.12 3.10
CA TRP A 122 1.26 13.09 2.07
C TRP A 122 0.74 14.51 2.36
N VAL A 123 -0.29 14.64 3.21
CA VAL A 123 -0.87 15.94 3.59
C VAL A 123 0.17 16.77 4.34
N GLY A 124 0.48 17.94 3.80
CA GLY A 124 1.53 18.82 4.30
C GLY A 124 2.96 18.45 3.88
N ALA A 125 3.17 17.27 3.27
CA ALA A 125 4.44 16.90 2.66
C ALA A 125 4.50 17.28 1.17
N LEU A 126 3.38 17.19 0.47
CA LEU A 126 3.20 17.64 -0.90
C LEU A 126 2.52 19.02 -0.91
N ASP A 127 2.91 19.89 -1.84
CA ASP A 127 2.20 21.12 -2.08
C ASP A 127 0.98 20.90 -3.01
N PRO A 128 0.05 21.89 -3.09
CA PRO A 128 -1.16 21.75 -3.91
C PRO A 128 -0.87 21.53 -5.40
N GLU A 129 0.23 22.05 -5.94
CA GLU A 129 0.63 21.86 -7.33
C GLU A 129 0.98 20.39 -7.58
N GLN A 130 1.76 19.79 -6.69
CA GLN A 130 2.14 18.39 -6.76
C GLN A 130 0.94 17.43 -6.64
N VAL A 131 -0.02 17.76 -5.80
CA VAL A 131 -1.28 17.01 -5.68
C VAL A 131 -2.08 17.08 -6.98
N ASN A 132 -2.22 18.26 -7.57
CA ASN A 132 -2.91 18.44 -8.85
C ASN A 132 -2.19 17.71 -10.01
N ASP A 133 -0.86 17.74 -10.02
CA ASP A 133 -0.08 17.02 -11.02
C ASP A 133 -0.29 15.50 -10.89
N TYR A 134 -0.25 14.97 -9.66
CA TYR A 134 -0.56 13.57 -9.40
C TYR A 134 -1.95 13.18 -9.91
N GLU A 135 -2.99 13.93 -9.54
CA GLU A 135 -4.34 13.67 -9.99
C GLU A 135 -4.47 13.72 -11.53
N SER A 136 -3.79 14.65 -12.16
CA SER A 136 -3.79 14.80 -13.62
C SER A 136 -3.14 13.58 -14.29
N VAL A 137 -2.01 13.13 -13.78
CA VAL A 137 -1.28 11.97 -14.31
C VAL A 137 -2.11 10.69 -14.17
N ILE A 138 -2.69 10.42 -12.98
CA ILE A 138 -3.48 9.19 -12.78
C ILE A 138 -4.75 9.18 -13.63
N ARG A 139 -5.43 10.32 -13.77
CA ARG A 139 -6.64 10.44 -14.62
C ARG A 139 -6.34 10.30 -16.11
N ALA A 140 -5.16 10.72 -16.55
CA ALA A 140 -4.74 10.58 -17.94
C ALA A 140 -4.24 9.17 -18.30
N SER A 141 -3.71 8.43 -17.32
CA SER A 141 -3.02 7.16 -17.54
C SER A 141 -3.80 5.92 -17.14
N LEU A 142 -4.80 6.05 -16.25
CA LEU A 142 -5.53 4.91 -15.69
C LEU A 142 -7.02 4.91 -16.08
N GLU A 143 -7.60 3.72 -16.10
CA GLU A 143 -9.05 3.52 -16.26
C GLU A 143 -9.80 4.25 -15.13
N PRO A 144 -10.90 4.99 -15.41
CA PRO A 144 -11.63 5.74 -14.37
C PRO A 144 -12.06 4.91 -13.16
N ALA A 145 -12.46 3.65 -13.39
CA ALA A 145 -12.84 2.74 -12.31
C ALA A 145 -11.64 2.38 -11.40
N LEU A 146 -10.43 2.26 -11.96
CA LEU A 146 -9.22 2.05 -11.18
C LEU A 146 -8.84 3.31 -10.38
N VAL A 147 -8.94 4.49 -11.00
CA VAL A 147 -8.71 5.77 -10.30
C VAL A 147 -9.65 5.89 -9.11
N SER A 148 -10.94 5.63 -9.31
CA SER A 148 -11.95 5.66 -8.24
C SER A 148 -11.64 4.67 -7.12
N TRP A 149 -11.13 3.50 -7.45
CA TRP A 149 -10.75 2.50 -6.46
C TRP A 149 -9.46 2.88 -5.71
N LEU A 150 -8.44 3.41 -6.40
CA LEU A 150 -7.18 3.83 -5.78
C LEU A 150 -7.34 5.04 -4.85
N CYS A 151 -8.26 5.97 -5.21
CA CYS A 151 -8.55 7.19 -4.44
C CYS A 151 -9.68 7.00 -3.42
N HIS A 152 -10.09 5.75 -3.16
CA HIS A 152 -11.08 5.44 -2.13
C HIS A 152 -10.51 5.73 -0.74
N GLU A 153 -11.17 6.65 0.01
CA GLU A 153 -10.82 7.05 1.37
C GLU A 153 -11.84 6.53 2.41
#